data_4304e7b80f5f89f11ee64f02105c4362
#
_entry.id   4304e7b80f5f89f11ee64f02105c4362
#
_cell.length_a   1.000
_cell.length_b   1.000
_cell.length_c   1.000
_cell.angle_alpha   90.00
_cell.angle_beta   90.00
_cell.angle_gamma   90.00
#
_symmetry.space_group_name_H-M   'P 1'
#
loop_
_entity.id
_entity.type
_entity.pdbx_description
1 polymer ?
#
loop_
_entity_poly.entity_id
_entity_poly.type
_entity_poly.pdbx_seq_one_letter_code
_entity_poly.pdbx_strand_id
1 'polypeptide(L)'
;FRSKQLSAPKVLSINPLITNFETMMHRLIGEDLELTLKLASQDLRITADPAQIEQVLMNLVVNARDAMPKGGKLTIETALVELNRMPMYHVQPPALGTFVRLSVADTGSGMPADVLSHIFEPFFTTKEEGKGTGLGLSTVFGIVTQHGGGIDVTSRVGQGSRFDVFLPCAESSPDQTLSGESPRVSHRGHETVLLVEDDIAVRELVRDELKKLGYRVLESKNGLEACLVATRQVGHVQLLLTDVVMPG
;
A
#
# COMPACT_ATOMS: atom_id res chain seq x y z
N PHE A 1 -13.61 11.08 -13.18
CA PHE A 1 -13.04 11.99 -12.16
C PHE A 1 -12.97 11.23 -10.86
N ARG A 2 -11.79 10.71 -10.54
CA ARG A 2 -11.51 10.00 -9.31
C ARG A 2 -11.46 11.03 -8.20
N SER A 3 -12.48 11.11 -7.35
CA SER A 3 -12.39 11.79 -6.06
C SER A 3 -11.31 11.05 -5.26
N LYS A 4 -10.08 11.59 -5.23
CA LYS A 4 -9.10 11.22 -4.23
C LYS A 4 -9.74 11.52 -2.88
N GLN A 5 -10.16 10.50 -2.14
CA GLN A 5 -10.18 10.63 -0.69
C GLN A 5 -8.74 10.93 -0.29
N LEU A 6 -8.45 12.21 -0.12
CA LEU A 6 -7.23 12.68 0.50
C LEU A 6 -7.35 12.30 1.98
N SER A 7 -6.98 11.07 2.31
CA SER A 7 -6.68 10.75 3.70
C SER A 7 -5.54 11.67 4.09
N ALA A 8 -5.78 12.56 5.03
CA ALA A 8 -4.76 13.51 5.47
C ALA A 8 -3.60 12.72 6.09
N PRO A 9 -2.34 13.06 5.78
CA PRO A 9 -1.19 12.45 6.43
C PRO A 9 -1.34 12.57 7.94
N LYS A 10 -1.17 11.48 8.66
CA LYS A 10 -1.21 11.43 10.12
C LYS A 10 0.06 10.81 10.66
N VAL A 11 0.41 11.18 11.89
CA VAL A 11 1.50 10.50 12.59
C VAL A 11 1.06 9.08 12.89
N LEU A 12 1.86 8.11 12.46
CA LEU A 12 1.60 6.69 12.66
C LEU A 12 2.89 5.93 13.01
N SER A 13 2.75 4.88 13.79
CA SER A 13 3.83 3.93 14.08
C SER A 13 3.93 2.91 12.96
N ILE A 14 5.12 2.75 12.37
CA ILE A 14 5.30 1.86 11.20
C ILE A 14 5.28 0.37 11.58
N ASN A 15 5.82 -0.01 12.75
CA ASN A 15 5.91 -1.41 13.17
C ASN A 15 4.54 -2.07 13.34
N PRO A 16 3.55 -1.47 14.05
CA PRO A 16 2.20 -2.01 14.13
C PRO A 16 1.52 -2.14 12.76
N LEU A 17 1.76 -1.19 11.84
CA LEU A 17 1.21 -1.26 10.49
C LEU A 17 1.76 -2.48 9.74
N ILE A 18 3.08 -2.73 9.80
CA ILE A 18 3.70 -3.90 9.17
C ILE A 18 3.17 -5.20 9.78
N THR A 19 3.08 -5.27 11.12
CA THR A 19 2.56 -6.46 11.82
C THR A 19 1.11 -6.75 11.45
N ASN A 20 0.26 -5.73 11.36
CA ASN A 20 -1.13 -5.91 10.94
C ASN A 20 -1.25 -6.38 9.49
N PHE A 21 -0.29 -6.02 8.64
CA PHE A 21 -0.24 -6.41 7.24
C PHE A 21 0.38 -7.79 7.02
N GLU A 22 1.00 -8.42 8.04
CA GLU A 22 1.72 -9.69 7.96
C GLU A 22 0.85 -10.83 7.38
N THR A 23 -0.39 -10.97 7.87
CA THR A 23 -1.32 -12.00 7.37
C THR A 23 -1.58 -11.86 5.87
N MET A 24 -1.70 -10.63 5.38
CA MET A 24 -1.89 -10.36 3.95
C MET A 24 -0.62 -10.68 3.16
N MET A 25 0.56 -10.32 3.69
CA MET A 25 1.83 -10.65 3.07
C MET A 25 2.01 -12.17 2.90
N HIS A 26 1.70 -12.97 3.93
CA HIS A 26 1.75 -14.44 3.83
C HIS A 26 0.85 -14.98 2.71
N ARG A 27 -0.35 -14.42 2.54
CA ARG A 27 -1.25 -14.82 1.44
C ARG A 27 -0.70 -14.44 0.06
N LEU A 28 -0.03 -13.29 -0.04
CA LEU A 28 0.54 -12.80 -1.30
C LEU A 28 1.76 -13.61 -1.75
N ILE A 29 2.63 -14.01 -0.81
CA ILE A 29 3.88 -14.72 -1.13
C ILE A 29 3.70 -16.22 -1.31
N GLY A 30 2.63 -16.81 -0.74
CA GLY A 30 2.40 -18.26 -0.76
C GLY A 30 3.26 -19.02 0.25
N GLU A 31 3.20 -20.36 0.19
CA GLU A 31 3.89 -21.25 1.14
C GLU A 31 5.36 -21.49 0.79
N ASP A 32 5.78 -21.19 -0.45
CA ASP A 32 7.13 -21.45 -0.95
C ASP A 32 8.16 -20.40 -0.50
N LEU A 33 7.72 -19.29 0.11
CA LEU A 33 8.59 -18.19 0.54
C LEU A 33 8.60 -18.03 2.06
N GLU A 34 9.81 -17.95 2.61
CA GLU A 34 10.01 -17.64 4.03
C GLU A 34 9.93 -16.12 4.26
N LEU A 35 8.94 -15.65 5.03
CA LEU A 35 8.86 -14.26 5.49
C LEU A 35 9.55 -14.11 6.84
N THR A 36 10.46 -13.14 6.95
CA THR A 36 11.12 -12.76 8.20
C THR A 36 10.90 -11.27 8.47
N LEU A 37 10.32 -10.93 9.62
CA LEU A 37 10.18 -9.55 10.09
C LEU A 37 11.27 -9.27 11.14
N LYS A 38 12.06 -8.21 10.93
CA LYS A 38 13.07 -7.69 11.86
C LYS A 38 12.75 -6.24 12.21
N LEU A 39 11.75 -6.06 13.04
CA LEU A 39 11.27 -4.74 13.42
C LEU A 39 12.08 -4.19 14.59
N ALA A 40 12.42 -2.89 14.51
CA ALA A 40 13.11 -2.22 15.61
C ALA A 40 12.27 -2.26 16.89
N SER A 41 12.91 -2.37 18.05
CA SER A 41 12.22 -2.40 19.35
C SER A 41 11.62 -1.05 19.75
N GLN A 42 12.12 0.04 19.18
CA GLN A 42 11.63 1.39 19.43
C GLN A 42 10.41 1.73 18.57
N ASP A 43 9.56 2.65 19.05
CA ASP A 43 8.41 3.17 18.31
C ASP A 43 8.89 4.12 17.20
N LEU A 44 8.86 3.64 15.97
CA LEU A 44 9.26 4.41 14.79
C LEU A 44 8.04 5.10 14.20
N ARG A 45 8.01 6.43 14.31
CA ARG A 45 6.89 7.27 13.85
C ARG A 45 7.22 8.00 12.55
N ILE A 46 6.26 8.01 11.65
CA ILE A 46 6.30 8.75 10.38
C ILE A 46 4.99 9.52 10.21
N THR A 47 5.02 10.58 9.39
CA THR A 47 3.80 11.28 8.96
C THR A 47 3.42 10.80 7.57
N ALA A 48 2.40 9.94 7.48
CA ALA A 48 1.97 9.35 6.21
C ALA A 48 0.49 8.92 6.22
N ASP A 49 -0.02 8.60 5.04
CA ASP A 49 -1.28 7.86 4.89
C ASP A 49 -0.99 6.36 5.05
N PRO A 50 -1.60 5.66 6.02
CA PRO A 50 -1.41 4.22 6.22
C PRO A 50 -1.65 3.40 4.96
N ALA A 51 -2.69 3.71 4.18
CA ALA A 51 -3.01 2.98 2.95
C ALA A 51 -1.91 3.14 1.88
N GLN A 52 -1.25 4.29 1.83
CA GLN A 52 -0.11 4.49 0.92
C GLN A 52 1.11 3.68 1.36
N ILE A 53 1.38 3.58 2.66
CA ILE A 53 2.49 2.74 3.16
C ILE A 53 2.20 1.25 2.95
N GLU A 54 0.97 0.80 3.16
CA GLU A 54 0.54 -0.56 2.80
C GLU A 54 0.70 -0.83 1.31
N GLN A 55 0.40 0.14 0.44
CA GLN A 55 0.60 0.03 -1.00
C GLN A 55 2.10 -0.08 -1.36
N VAL A 56 2.98 0.66 -0.69
CA VAL A 56 4.44 0.52 -0.82
C VAL A 56 4.87 -0.91 -0.47
N LEU A 57 4.45 -1.41 0.70
CA LEU A 57 4.75 -2.79 1.14
C LEU A 57 4.24 -3.81 0.14
N MET A 58 2.98 -3.70 -0.28
CA MET A 58 2.37 -4.63 -1.24
C MET A 58 3.17 -4.70 -2.54
N ASN A 59 3.50 -3.55 -3.13
CA ASN A 59 4.24 -3.50 -4.38
C ASN A 59 5.63 -4.12 -4.26
N LEU A 60 6.35 -3.86 -3.16
CA LEU A 60 7.68 -4.45 -2.92
C LEU A 60 7.59 -5.95 -2.65
N VAL A 61 6.61 -6.41 -1.86
CA VAL A 61 6.39 -7.84 -1.55
C VAL A 61 6.02 -8.63 -2.81
N VAL A 62 5.12 -8.11 -3.65
CA VAL A 62 4.75 -8.76 -4.92
C VAL A 62 5.94 -8.84 -5.88
N ASN A 63 6.75 -7.78 -5.98
CA ASN A 63 7.94 -7.80 -6.81
C ASN A 63 8.98 -8.82 -6.29
N ALA A 64 9.19 -8.90 -4.98
CA ALA A 64 10.06 -9.89 -4.37
C ALA A 64 9.60 -11.33 -4.65
N ARG A 65 8.29 -11.60 -4.49
CA ARG A 65 7.70 -12.90 -4.84
C ARG A 65 7.97 -13.28 -6.28
N ASP A 66 7.71 -12.35 -7.20
CA ASP A 66 7.87 -12.60 -8.64
C ASP A 66 9.34 -12.82 -9.04
N ALA A 67 10.29 -12.26 -8.26
CA ALA A 67 11.73 -12.52 -8.42
C ALA A 67 12.18 -13.88 -7.84
N MET A 68 11.32 -14.57 -7.07
CA MET A 68 11.63 -15.84 -6.40
C MET A 68 10.69 -16.99 -6.82
N PRO A 69 10.59 -17.34 -8.12
CA PRO A 69 9.63 -18.36 -8.60
C PRO A 69 9.92 -19.78 -8.12
N LYS A 70 11.09 -20.02 -7.54
CA LYS A 70 11.52 -21.33 -7.01
C LYS A 70 11.59 -21.35 -5.47
N GLY A 71 10.92 -20.39 -4.82
CA GLY A 71 11.03 -20.17 -3.40
C GLY A 71 12.21 -19.27 -3.04
N GLY A 72 12.30 -18.93 -1.76
CA GLY A 72 13.35 -18.05 -1.23
C GLY A 72 12.96 -17.39 0.07
N LYS A 73 13.70 -16.33 0.41
CA LYS A 73 13.51 -15.61 1.67
C LYS A 73 13.23 -14.14 1.40
N LEU A 74 12.14 -13.65 1.99
CA LEU A 74 11.75 -12.24 2.04
C LEU A 74 11.99 -11.71 3.46
N THR A 75 12.79 -10.67 3.58
CA THR A 75 13.08 -10.04 4.88
C THR A 75 12.60 -8.60 4.86
N ILE A 76 11.79 -8.23 5.86
CA ILE A 76 11.37 -6.84 6.09
C ILE A 76 11.99 -6.36 7.38
N GLU A 77 12.69 -5.23 7.32
CA GLU A 77 13.40 -4.65 8.46
C GLU A 77 12.98 -3.20 8.65
N THR A 78 12.90 -2.75 9.90
CA THR A 78 12.75 -1.32 10.23
C THR A 78 13.89 -0.85 11.13
N ALA A 79 14.35 0.37 10.91
CA ALA A 79 15.38 0.99 11.76
C ALA A 79 15.24 2.51 11.77
N LEU A 80 15.68 3.14 12.86
CA LEU A 80 15.96 4.57 12.89
C LEU A 80 17.38 4.78 12.38
N VAL A 81 17.56 5.68 11.43
CA VAL A 81 18.85 5.95 10.81
C VAL A 81 19.09 7.45 10.66
N GLU A 82 20.35 7.87 10.75
CA GLU A 82 20.75 9.20 10.35
C GLU A 82 21.26 9.19 8.92
N LEU A 83 20.60 9.97 8.05
CA LEU A 83 21.03 10.13 6.66
C LEU A 83 22.14 11.19 6.60
N ASN A 84 23.35 10.72 6.31
CA ASN A 84 24.54 11.56 6.06
C ASN A 84 24.79 11.79 4.57
N ARG A 85 24.03 11.13 3.70
CA ARG A 85 24.07 11.26 2.25
C ARG A 85 22.65 11.16 1.67
N MET A 86 22.47 11.70 0.47
CA MET A 86 21.20 11.57 -0.26
C MET A 86 20.97 10.12 -0.69
N PRO A 87 19.75 9.60 -0.57
CA PRO A 87 19.32 8.37 -1.24
C PRO A 87 19.54 8.46 -2.75
N MET A 88 19.73 7.32 -3.41
CA MET A 88 19.99 7.27 -4.86
C MET A 88 18.81 7.82 -5.67
N TYR A 89 17.59 7.51 -5.24
CA TYR A 89 16.35 7.92 -5.90
C TYR A 89 15.54 8.87 -5.02
N HIS A 90 15.43 10.14 -5.42
CA HIS A 90 14.63 11.17 -4.77
C HIS A 90 14.23 12.25 -5.80
N VAL A 91 13.13 12.96 -5.58
CA VAL A 91 12.70 14.08 -6.45
C VAL A 91 13.23 15.42 -5.89
N GLN A 92 13.06 15.62 -4.59
CA GLN A 92 13.67 16.74 -3.87
C GLN A 92 14.65 16.16 -2.87
N PRO A 93 15.83 16.77 -2.70
CA PRO A 93 16.78 16.28 -1.72
C PRO A 93 16.08 16.28 -0.35
N PRO A 94 15.88 15.10 0.28
CA PRO A 94 15.37 15.08 1.64
C PRO A 94 16.35 15.84 2.53
N ALA A 95 15.83 16.55 3.52
CA ALA A 95 16.68 17.14 4.54
C ALA A 95 17.56 16.04 5.15
N LEU A 96 18.86 16.33 5.37
CA LEU A 96 19.69 15.42 6.15
C LEU A 96 19.17 15.37 7.58
N GLY A 97 19.22 14.22 8.24
CA GLY A 97 18.73 14.06 9.60
C GLY A 97 18.23 12.66 9.89
N THR A 98 17.33 12.57 10.85
CA THR A 98 16.80 11.30 11.34
C THR A 98 15.65 10.80 10.50
N PHE A 99 15.78 9.56 10.00
CA PHE A 99 14.80 8.91 9.14
C PHE A 99 14.43 7.53 9.69
N VAL A 100 13.22 7.12 9.40
CA VAL A 100 12.79 5.74 9.52
C VAL A 100 13.15 5.04 8.22
N ARG A 101 13.97 3.99 8.29
CA ARG A 101 14.26 3.09 7.18
C ARG A 101 13.33 1.89 7.24
N LEU A 102 12.59 1.68 6.17
CA LEU A 102 11.88 0.44 5.86
C LEU A 102 12.66 -0.28 4.76
N SER A 103 13.17 -1.46 5.08
CA SER A 103 13.94 -2.27 4.15
C SER A 103 13.17 -3.53 3.76
N VAL A 104 13.10 -3.83 2.46
CA VAL A 104 12.53 -5.05 1.90
C VAL A 104 13.61 -5.73 1.08
N ALA A 105 14.04 -6.92 1.50
CA ALA A 105 15.10 -7.68 0.85
C ALA A 105 14.63 -9.07 0.46
N ASP A 106 14.90 -9.46 -0.78
CA ASP A 106 14.63 -10.78 -1.34
C ASP A 106 15.93 -11.52 -1.70
N THR A 107 15.86 -12.84 -1.80
CA THR A 107 16.94 -13.70 -2.29
C THR A 107 16.69 -14.19 -3.72
N GLY A 108 15.98 -13.40 -4.53
CA GLY A 108 15.55 -13.76 -5.86
C GLY A 108 16.61 -13.61 -6.94
N SER A 109 16.14 -13.48 -8.18
CA SER A 109 16.98 -13.39 -9.37
C SER A 109 17.90 -12.16 -9.40
N GLY A 110 17.57 -11.11 -8.66
CA GLY A 110 18.24 -9.81 -8.74
C GLY A 110 18.10 -9.15 -10.10
N MET A 111 18.77 -8.00 -10.25
CA MET A 111 18.70 -7.16 -11.44
C MET A 111 20.10 -6.75 -11.91
N PRO A 112 20.37 -6.73 -13.23
CA PRO A 112 21.58 -6.14 -13.79
C PRO A 112 21.52 -4.60 -13.76
N ALA A 113 22.67 -3.94 -13.92
CA ALA A 113 22.80 -2.50 -13.73
C ALA A 113 21.99 -1.65 -14.74
N ASP A 114 21.84 -2.13 -15.97
CA ASP A 114 21.03 -1.51 -17.02
C ASP A 114 19.54 -1.51 -16.67
N VAL A 115 19.02 -2.61 -16.11
CA VAL A 115 17.64 -2.68 -15.60
C VAL A 115 17.48 -1.76 -14.40
N LEU A 116 18.45 -1.77 -13.46
CA LEU A 116 18.38 -0.99 -12.22
C LEU A 116 18.21 0.52 -12.47
N SER A 117 18.76 1.07 -13.57
CA SER A 117 18.62 2.48 -13.91
C SER A 117 17.22 2.92 -14.33
N HIS A 118 16.34 1.96 -14.72
CA HIS A 118 15.01 2.23 -15.27
C HIS A 118 13.84 1.75 -14.40
N ILE A 119 14.12 1.09 -13.26
CA ILE A 119 13.10 0.40 -12.44
C ILE A 119 11.96 1.29 -11.93
N PHE A 120 12.16 2.59 -11.83
CA PHE A 120 11.14 3.54 -11.38
C PHE A 120 10.44 4.28 -12.51
N GLU A 121 10.82 4.01 -13.77
CA GLU A 121 10.11 4.58 -14.92
C GLU A 121 8.70 3.95 -15.03
N PRO A 122 7.66 4.77 -15.23
CA PRO A 122 6.32 4.24 -15.44
C PRO A 122 6.28 3.31 -16.66
N PHE A 123 5.56 2.20 -16.52
CA PHE A 123 5.38 1.16 -17.54
C PHE A 123 6.64 0.32 -17.85
N PHE A 124 7.78 0.59 -17.22
CA PHE A 124 8.97 -0.24 -17.38
C PHE A 124 8.77 -1.59 -16.68
N THR A 125 9.00 -2.68 -17.42
CA THR A 125 8.91 -4.04 -16.91
C THR A 125 9.82 -4.99 -17.70
N THR A 126 10.45 -5.92 -17.00
CA THR A 126 11.21 -7.03 -17.57
C THR A 126 10.40 -8.33 -17.65
N LYS A 127 9.13 -8.30 -17.20
CA LYS A 127 8.21 -9.43 -17.24
C LYS A 127 7.61 -9.57 -18.65
N GLU A 128 7.18 -10.80 -18.98
CA GLU A 128 6.49 -11.07 -20.25
C GLU A 128 5.26 -10.17 -20.42
N GLU A 129 4.92 -9.89 -21.65
CA GLU A 129 3.76 -9.07 -22.02
C GLU A 129 2.47 -9.59 -21.35
N GLY A 130 1.76 -8.71 -20.67
CA GLY A 130 0.55 -9.05 -19.89
C GLY A 130 0.78 -9.53 -18.45
N LYS A 131 2.02 -9.84 -18.02
CA LYS A 131 2.33 -10.30 -16.66
C LYS A 131 2.84 -9.20 -15.72
N GLY A 132 3.11 -8.01 -16.24
CA GLY A 132 3.58 -6.87 -15.46
C GLY A 132 3.02 -5.56 -15.98
N THR A 133 2.46 -4.75 -15.10
CA THR A 133 1.93 -3.41 -15.47
C THR A 133 3.01 -2.34 -15.60
N GLY A 134 4.21 -2.60 -15.05
CA GLY A 134 5.29 -1.61 -14.96
C GLY A 134 4.98 -0.41 -14.07
N LEU A 135 3.90 -0.47 -13.27
CA LEU A 135 3.46 0.66 -12.42
C LEU A 135 3.80 0.47 -10.95
N GLY A 136 4.18 -0.73 -10.51
CA GLY A 136 4.38 -1.03 -9.09
C GLY A 136 5.50 -0.18 -8.46
N LEU A 137 6.70 -0.20 -9.02
CA LEU A 137 7.84 0.54 -8.47
C LEU A 137 7.73 2.05 -8.71
N SER A 138 7.18 2.51 -9.82
CA SER A 138 6.91 3.94 -10.03
C SER A 138 5.88 4.47 -9.03
N THR A 139 4.90 3.66 -8.62
CA THR A 139 3.96 3.99 -7.53
C THR A 139 4.69 4.08 -6.19
N VAL A 140 5.58 3.12 -5.87
CA VAL A 140 6.42 3.18 -4.66
C VAL A 140 7.22 4.47 -4.61
N PHE A 141 7.91 4.82 -5.70
CA PHE A 141 8.70 6.04 -5.79
C PHE A 141 7.85 7.30 -5.61
N GLY A 142 6.68 7.37 -6.27
CA GLY A 142 5.75 8.49 -6.14
C GLY A 142 5.25 8.69 -4.71
N ILE A 143 4.87 7.61 -4.02
CA ILE A 143 4.42 7.66 -2.63
C ILE A 143 5.54 8.14 -1.71
N VAL A 144 6.72 7.53 -1.81
CA VAL A 144 7.87 7.85 -0.94
C VAL A 144 8.29 9.31 -1.10
N THR A 145 8.39 9.79 -2.34
CA THR A 145 8.76 11.19 -2.60
C THR A 145 7.68 12.19 -2.19
N GLN A 146 6.40 11.83 -2.30
CA GLN A 146 5.29 12.64 -1.79
C GLN A 146 5.39 12.86 -0.27
N HIS A 147 5.97 11.91 0.47
CA HIS A 147 6.21 12.01 1.91
C HIS A 147 7.60 12.58 2.27
N GLY A 148 8.30 13.21 1.31
CA GLY A 148 9.61 13.80 1.55
C GLY A 148 10.73 12.79 1.77
N GLY A 149 10.51 11.55 1.36
CA GLY A 149 11.45 10.45 1.48
C GLY A 149 12.30 10.21 0.24
N GLY A 150 13.07 9.13 0.28
CA GLY A 150 13.87 8.64 -0.83
C GLY A 150 14.08 7.13 -0.75
N ILE A 151 14.69 6.55 -1.77
CA ILE A 151 14.90 5.11 -1.90
C ILE A 151 16.35 4.83 -2.31
N ASP A 152 16.99 3.87 -1.63
CA ASP A 152 18.20 3.20 -2.09
C ASP A 152 17.84 1.79 -2.58
N VAL A 153 18.49 1.36 -3.66
CA VAL A 153 18.31 0.00 -4.19
C VAL A 153 19.67 -0.65 -4.38
N THR A 154 19.81 -1.83 -3.81
CA THR A 154 20.98 -2.69 -4.03
C THR A 154 20.50 -3.99 -4.64
N SER A 155 21.01 -4.35 -5.81
CA SER A 155 20.65 -5.61 -6.47
C SER A 155 21.86 -6.17 -7.23
N ARG A 156 21.94 -7.50 -7.26
CA ARG A 156 22.93 -8.24 -8.06
C ARG A 156 22.27 -9.48 -8.64
N VAL A 157 22.54 -9.75 -9.90
CA VAL A 157 22.02 -10.94 -10.57
C VAL A 157 22.39 -12.20 -9.78
N GLY A 158 21.39 -13.02 -9.47
CA GLY A 158 21.52 -14.26 -8.70
C GLY A 158 21.70 -14.09 -7.18
N GLN A 159 21.69 -12.86 -6.67
CA GLN A 159 21.85 -12.58 -5.22
C GLN A 159 20.64 -11.87 -4.59
N GLY A 160 19.60 -11.60 -5.40
CA GLY A 160 18.40 -10.90 -4.96
C GLY A 160 18.53 -9.38 -5.00
N SER A 161 17.52 -8.73 -4.39
CA SER A 161 17.43 -7.26 -4.33
C SER A 161 17.09 -6.79 -2.92
N ARG A 162 17.50 -5.58 -2.61
CA ARG A 162 17.15 -4.88 -1.39
C ARG A 162 16.72 -3.46 -1.73
N PHE A 163 15.54 -3.09 -1.27
CA PHE A 163 14.97 -1.77 -1.35
C PHE A 163 14.98 -1.14 0.05
N ASP A 164 15.70 -0.06 0.23
CA ASP A 164 15.72 0.73 1.46
C ASP A 164 14.93 2.01 1.24
N VAL A 165 13.74 2.08 1.82
CA VAL A 165 12.85 3.25 1.79
C VAL A 165 13.12 4.09 3.02
N PHE A 166 13.41 5.36 2.83
CA PHE A 166 13.67 6.33 3.90
C PHE A 166 12.50 7.31 3.98
N LEU A 167 11.89 7.40 5.15
CA LEU A 167 10.80 8.32 5.43
C LEU A 167 11.20 9.23 6.59
N PRO A 168 10.92 10.54 6.52
CA PRO A 168 11.23 11.45 7.62
C PRO A 168 10.62 10.96 8.93
N CYS A 169 11.45 10.93 10.00
CA CYS A 169 10.95 10.61 11.33
C CYS A 169 10.03 11.74 11.80
N ALA A 170 8.83 11.40 12.25
CA ALA A 170 7.97 12.37 12.90
C ALA A 170 8.57 12.68 14.29
N GLU A 171 8.89 13.94 14.54
CA GLU A 171 9.37 14.38 15.85
C GLU A 171 8.32 14.04 16.92
N SER A 172 8.78 13.42 17.99
CA SER A 172 7.96 13.27 19.20
C SER A 172 7.82 14.67 19.80
N SER A 173 6.69 15.34 19.56
CA SER A 173 6.34 16.47 20.41
C SER A 173 6.30 15.96 21.86
N PRO A 174 7.04 16.58 22.79
CA PRO A 174 7.14 16.06 24.16
C PRO A 174 5.86 16.16 24.98
N ASP A 175 4.73 16.47 24.37
CA ASP A 175 3.44 16.65 25.05
C ASP A 175 2.31 15.90 24.34
N GLN A 176 2.39 14.56 24.41
CA GLN A 176 1.20 13.71 24.49
C GLN A 176 1.56 12.46 25.29
N THR A 177 1.72 12.65 26.61
CA THR A 177 1.61 11.60 27.61
C THR A 177 0.36 10.77 27.35
N LEU A 178 0.63 9.46 27.25
CA LEU A 178 -0.28 8.36 27.46
C LEU A 178 -1.51 8.78 28.27
N SER A 179 -2.58 9.13 27.64
CA SER A 179 -3.89 9.17 28.24
C SER A 179 -4.92 9.00 27.15
N GLY A 180 -5.54 7.88 27.18
CA GLY A 180 -6.80 7.70 26.56
C GLY A 180 -6.71 7.13 25.15
N GLU A 181 -7.33 6.01 25.03
CA GLU A 181 -8.07 5.64 23.84
C GLU A 181 -8.52 6.92 23.15
N SER A 182 -7.84 7.28 22.05
CA SER A 182 -8.48 8.17 21.10
C SER A 182 -9.85 7.56 20.89
N PRO A 183 -10.95 8.29 21.10
CA PRO A 183 -12.24 7.77 20.76
C PRO A 183 -12.08 7.31 19.31
N ARG A 184 -12.26 6.03 19.07
CA ARG A 184 -12.55 5.55 17.72
C ARG A 184 -13.71 6.42 17.29
N VAL A 185 -13.41 7.51 16.58
CA VAL A 185 -14.44 8.18 15.81
C VAL A 185 -14.85 7.09 14.85
N SER A 186 -15.84 6.35 15.26
CA SER A 186 -16.54 5.43 14.40
C SER A 186 -17.09 6.33 13.30
N HIS A 187 -16.37 6.43 12.20
CA HIS A 187 -16.90 6.97 10.97
C HIS A 187 -17.97 5.99 10.50
N ARG A 188 -19.06 5.92 11.26
CA ARG A 188 -20.27 5.26 10.78
C ARG A 188 -20.79 6.16 9.68
N GLY A 189 -20.64 5.70 8.46
CA GLY A 189 -21.33 6.27 7.34
C GLY A 189 -22.82 6.18 7.56
N HIS A 190 -23.57 7.15 7.08
CA HIS A 190 -25.03 7.14 7.08
C HIS A 190 -25.56 7.40 5.66
N GLU A 191 -24.62 7.49 4.73
CA GLU A 191 -24.92 7.70 3.31
C GLU A 191 -25.49 6.42 2.69
N THR A 192 -26.23 6.58 1.59
CA THR A 192 -26.73 5.47 0.80
C THR A 192 -25.80 5.17 -0.36
N VAL A 193 -25.29 3.95 -0.40
CA VAL A 193 -24.41 3.42 -1.44
C VAL A 193 -25.23 2.52 -2.36
N LEU A 194 -25.19 2.77 -3.66
CA LEU A 194 -25.70 1.83 -4.68
C LEU A 194 -24.52 0.92 -5.09
N LEU A 195 -24.61 -0.34 -4.69
CA LEU A 195 -23.63 -1.38 -5.02
C LEU A 195 -24.10 -2.16 -6.25
N VAL A 196 -23.27 -2.19 -7.30
CA VAL A 196 -23.56 -2.90 -8.55
C VAL A 196 -22.45 -3.92 -8.79
N GLU A 197 -22.79 -5.19 -8.68
CA GLU A 197 -21.86 -6.32 -8.76
C GLU A 197 -22.64 -7.55 -9.24
N ASP A 198 -22.15 -8.24 -10.27
CA ASP A 198 -22.82 -9.39 -10.84
C ASP A 198 -22.57 -10.69 -10.06
N ASP A 199 -21.34 -10.83 -9.49
CA ASP A 199 -21.04 -11.97 -8.62
C ASP A 199 -21.74 -11.85 -7.26
N ILE A 200 -22.57 -12.84 -6.94
CA ILE A 200 -23.36 -12.86 -5.73
C ILE A 200 -22.48 -12.87 -4.48
N ALA A 201 -21.39 -13.64 -4.48
CA ALA A 201 -20.53 -13.80 -3.31
C ALA A 201 -19.75 -12.52 -3.03
N VAL A 202 -19.25 -11.85 -4.07
CA VAL A 202 -18.58 -10.56 -3.97
C VAL A 202 -19.55 -9.48 -3.52
N ARG A 203 -20.75 -9.42 -4.11
CA ARG A 203 -21.80 -8.46 -3.74
C ARG A 203 -22.20 -8.60 -2.27
N GLU A 204 -22.42 -9.81 -1.77
CA GLU A 204 -22.75 -10.06 -0.37
C GLU A 204 -21.63 -9.66 0.58
N LEU A 205 -20.38 -9.97 0.25
CA LEU A 205 -19.22 -9.60 1.04
C LEU A 205 -19.09 -8.07 1.17
N VAL A 206 -19.15 -7.35 0.05
CA VAL A 206 -19.02 -5.88 0.01
C VAL A 206 -20.21 -5.23 0.72
N ARG A 207 -21.43 -5.71 0.50
CA ARG A 207 -22.63 -5.25 1.21
C ARG A 207 -22.45 -5.34 2.73
N ASP A 208 -22.00 -6.49 3.23
CA ASP A 208 -21.91 -6.74 4.66
C ASP A 208 -20.83 -5.88 5.31
N GLU A 209 -19.71 -5.64 4.63
CA GLU A 209 -18.67 -4.71 5.10
C GLU A 209 -19.18 -3.25 5.13
N LEU A 210 -19.87 -2.80 4.09
CA LEU A 210 -20.46 -1.47 4.07
C LEU A 210 -21.50 -1.28 5.16
N LYS A 211 -22.36 -2.30 5.43
CA LYS A 211 -23.33 -2.26 6.53
C LYS A 211 -22.68 -2.21 7.90
N LYS A 212 -21.57 -2.93 8.13
CA LYS A 212 -20.79 -2.85 9.36
C LYS A 212 -20.24 -1.44 9.61
N LEU A 213 -19.86 -0.77 8.53
CA LEU A 213 -19.38 0.63 8.57
C LEU A 213 -20.52 1.65 8.73
N GLY A 214 -21.80 1.21 8.72
CA GLY A 214 -22.96 2.03 8.97
C GLY A 214 -23.67 2.57 7.73
N TYR A 215 -23.18 2.27 6.52
CA TYR A 215 -23.82 2.71 5.27
C TYR A 215 -25.15 2.01 5.00
N ARG A 216 -26.05 2.72 4.33
CA ARG A 216 -27.22 2.11 3.70
C ARG A 216 -26.81 1.56 2.32
N VAL A 217 -27.07 0.28 2.05
CA VAL A 217 -26.67 -0.36 0.80
C VAL A 217 -27.89 -0.73 -0.01
N LEU A 218 -27.99 -0.19 -1.23
CA LEU A 218 -28.90 -0.62 -2.28
C LEU A 218 -28.11 -1.52 -3.22
N GLU A 219 -28.66 -2.66 -3.59
CA GLU A 219 -27.97 -3.67 -4.38
C GLU A 219 -28.56 -3.77 -5.78
N SER A 220 -27.70 -4.01 -6.77
CA SER A 220 -28.04 -4.32 -8.15
C SER A 220 -27.07 -5.33 -8.72
N LYS A 221 -27.55 -6.24 -9.55
CA LYS A 221 -26.71 -7.28 -10.17
C LYS A 221 -26.15 -6.89 -11.55
N ASN A 222 -26.62 -5.77 -12.12
CA ASN A 222 -26.15 -5.26 -13.41
C ASN A 222 -26.51 -3.77 -13.54
N GLY A 223 -25.95 -3.15 -14.59
CA GLY A 223 -26.15 -1.72 -14.85
C GLY A 223 -27.59 -1.31 -15.13
N LEU A 224 -28.38 -2.19 -15.76
CA LEU A 224 -29.78 -1.89 -16.12
C LEU A 224 -30.66 -1.82 -14.86
N GLU A 225 -30.46 -2.77 -13.93
CA GLU A 225 -31.14 -2.75 -12.62
C GLU A 225 -30.68 -1.55 -11.78
N ALA A 226 -29.38 -1.22 -11.83
CA ALA A 226 -28.83 -0.05 -11.16
C ALA A 226 -29.48 1.26 -11.62
N CYS A 227 -29.69 1.43 -12.92
CA CYS A 227 -30.40 2.58 -13.48
C CYS A 227 -31.85 2.67 -12.96
N LEU A 228 -32.56 1.54 -12.86
CA LEU A 228 -33.92 1.51 -12.32
C LEU A 228 -33.96 1.87 -10.83
N VAL A 229 -32.99 1.35 -10.05
CA VAL A 229 -32.87 1.69 -8.63
C VAL A 229 -32.54 3.16 -8.45
N ALA A 230 -31.56 3.70 -9.18
CA ALA A 230 -31.18 5.10 -9.13
C ALA A 230 -32.34 6.04 -9.51
N THR A 231 -33.13 5.67 -10.52
CA THR A 231 -34.31 6.49 -10.96
C THR A 231 -35.40 6.50 -9.90
N ARG A 232 -35.62 5.41 -9.18
CA ARG A 232 -36.61 5.34 -8.09
C ARG A 232 -36.17 6.05 -6.81
N GLN A 233 -34.85 6.21 -6.63
CA GLN A 233 -34.22 6.76 -5.42
C GLN A 233 -33.50 8.09 -5.71
N VAL A 234 -34.03 8.89 -6.63
CA VAL A 234 -33.46 10.20 -7.02
C VAL A 234 -33.23 11.07 -5.79
N GLY A 235 -31.99 11.55 -5.61
CA GLY A 235 -31.56 12.38 -4.48
C GLY A 235 -31.21 11.62 -3.18
N HIS A 236 -31.39 10.29 -3.14
CA HIS A 236 -31.08 9.48 -1.94
C HIS A 236 -29.81 8.66 -2.09
N VAL A 237 -29.26 8.44 -3.28
CA VAL A 237 -28.00 7.75 -3.51
C VAL A 237 -26.85 8.77 -3.52
N GLN A 238 -25.92 8.65 -2.56
CA GLN A 238 -24.77 9.53 -2.43
C GLN A 238 -23.50 8.93 -3.07
N LEU A 239 -23.44 7.60 -3.21
CA LEU A 239 -22.28 6.92 -3.78
C LEU A 239 -22.72 5.76 -4.66
N LEU A 240 -22.09 5.62 -5.82
CA LEU A 240 -22.16 4.44 -6.68
C LEU A 240 -20.85 3.65 -6.57
N LEU A 241 -20.97 2.39 -6.17
CA LEU A 241 -19.86 1.42 -6.17
C LEU A 241 -20.20 0.34 -7.19
N THR A 242 -19.40 0.24 -8.26
CA THR A 242 -19.69 -0.67 -9.39
C THR A 242 -18.41 -1.33 -9.87
N ASP A 243 -18.50 -2.63 -10.24
CA ASP A 243 -17.48 -3.24 -11.09
C ASP A 243 -17.52 -2.60 -12.49
N VAL A 244 -16.37 -2.55 -13.14
CA VAL A 244 -16.19 -1.95 -14.48
C VAL A 244 -16.51 -2.95 -15.59
N VAL A 245 -16.37 -4.26 -15.30
CA VAL A 245 -16.55 -5.34 -16.29
C VAL A 245 -17.66 -6.28 -15.80
N MET A 246 -18.88 -6.01 -16.20
CA MET A 246 -20.02 -6.87 -15.95
C MET A 246 -20.56 -7.40 -17.28
N PRO A 247 -20.93 -8.69 -17.39
CA PRO A 247 -21.64 -9.18 -18.56
C PRO A 247 -22.98 -8.44 -18.69
N GLY A 248 -23.25 -7.90 -19.88
CA GLY A 248 -24.46 -7.13 -20.23
C GLY A 248 -25.73 -7.95 -20.25
#